data_5b36e7b27e22242b5d32c8f37f60d4fd
#
_entry.id   5b36e7b27e22242b5d32c8f37f60d4fd
#
_cell.length_a   1.000
_cell.length_b   1.000
_cell.length_c   1.000
_cell.angle_alpha   90.00
_cell.angle_beta   90.00
_cell.angle_gamma   90.00
#
_symmetry.space_group_name_H-M   'P 1'
#
loop_
_entity.id
_entity.type
_entity.pdbx_description
1 polymer ?
#
loop_
_entity_poly.entity_id
_entity_poly.type
_entity_poly.pdbx_seq_one_letter_code
_entity_poly.pdbx_strand_id
1 'polypeptide(L)'
;MWPGPYGNWGSRKYLMASLDQSLKRMGLEYVDIFYSHRPDPQTPVEETMGALADIVRQGKAPYVGISNYTAGQTEKALAVLKEHRVPCLIHQARYSMLDRRIEPDLLPLLKQEGVGMIAFSPLAQGMLTDKYLNGIPDNSRAAKSTGHLQREQVTEEKINKVR
;
A
#
# COMPACT_ATOMS: atom_id res chain seq x y z
N MET A 1 10.51 5.83 -0.73
CA MET A 1 10.20 7.13 -0.10
C MET A 1 11.45 7.97 -0.11
N TRP A 2 11.34 9.22 -0.49
CA TRP A 2 12.47 10.14 -0.54
C TRP A 2 12.54 10.88 0.78
N PRO A 3 13.69 10.92 1.46
CA PRO A 3 13.84 11.75 2.64
C PRO A 3 13.68 13.22 2.23
N GLY A 4 12.71 13.88 2.83
CA GLY A 4 12.43 15.29 2.60
C GLY A 4 12.78 16.13 3.83
N PRO A 5 12.69 17.46 3.75
CA PRO A 5 13.02 18.35 4.87
C PRO A 5 12.09 18.16 6.07
N TYR A 6 10.98 17.44 5.91
CA TYR A 6 9.97 17.23 6.95
C TYR A 6 10.02 15.83 7.57
N GLY A 7 11.08 15.09 7.35
CA GLY A 7 11.21 13.71 7.83
C GLY A 7 10.84 12.67 6.79
N ASN A 8 10.47 11.48 7.23
CA ASN A 8 10.22 10.33 6.37
C ASN A 8 9.14 9.44 6.98
N TRP A 9 8.62 8.50 6.18
CA TRP A 9 7.72 7.42 6.55
C TRP A 9 6.35 7.84 7.12
N GLY A 10 6.08 7.49 8.39
CA GLY A 10 4.78 7.63 9.03
C GLY A 10 4.66 8.78 10.02
N SER A 11 5.72 9.60 10.21
CA SER A 11 5.65 10.71 11.15
C SER A 11 4.56 11.72 10.75
N ARG A 12 3.90 12.28 11.75
CA ARG A 12 2.85 13.29 11.58
C ARG A 12 3.30 14.44 10.67
N LYS A 13 4.47 15.00 10.96
CA LYS A 13 5.05 16.10 10.19
C LYS A 13 5.21 15.75 8.72
N TYR A 14 5.71 14.53 8.44
CA TYR A 14 5.93 14.08 7.06
C TYR A 14 4.61 13.85 6.33
N LEU A 15 3.64 13.16 6.95
CA LEU A 15 2.36 12.86 6.29
C LEU A 15 1.61 14.14 5.89
N MET A 16 1.49 15.09 6.81
CA MET A 16 0.80 16.36 6.54
C MET A 16 1.50 17.17 5.46
N ALA A 17 2.83 17.33 5.57
CA ALA A 17 3.60 18.06 4.57
C ALA A 17 3.61 17.40 3.20
N SER A 18 3.64 16.05 3.14
CA SER A 18 3.62 15.30 1.88
C SER A 18 2.29 15.43 1.16
N LEU A 19 1.17 15.47 1.90
CA LEU A 19 -0.15 15.75 1.33
C LEU A 19 -0.23 17.16 0.78
N ASP A 20 0.18 18.16 1.56
CA ASP A 20 0.16 19.57 1.12
C ASP A 20 0.99 19.78 -0.17
N GLN A 21 2.19 19.19 -0.23
CA GLN A 21 3.00 19.23 -1.44
C GLN A 21 2.34 18.51 -2.62
N SER A 22 1.66 17.39 -2.36
CA SER A 22 0.96 16.63 -3.39
C SER A 22 -0.24 17.41 -3.94
N LEU A 23 -1.05 17.99 -3.07
CA LEU A 23 -2.18 18.86 -3.46
C LEU A 23 -1.70 20.04 -4.31
N LYS A 24 -0.63 20.71 -3.86
CA LYS A 24 -0.03 21.85 -4.63
C LYS A 24 0.44 21.41 -6.02
N ARG A 25 1.12 20.25 -6.14
CA ARG A 25 1.60 19.73 -7.44
C ARG A 25 0.46 19.35 -8.37
N MET A 26 -0.63 18.81 -7.83
CA MET A 26 -1.80 18.39 -8.60
C MET A 26 -2.76 19.55 -8.91
N GLY A 27 -2.62 20.69 -8.23
CA GLY A 27 -3.57 21.80 -8.34
C GLY A 27 -4.93 21.50 -7.75
N LEU A 28 -4.97 20.65 -6.70
CA LEU A 28 -6.20 20.21 -6.03
C LEU A 28 -6.28 20.77 -4.62
N GLU A 29 -7.49 20.97 -4.13
CA GLU A 29 -7.76 21.35 -2.73
C GLU A 29 -7.84 20.14 -1.80
N TYR A 30 -8.26 18.99 -2.30
CA TYR A 30 -8.36 17.73 -1.58
C TYR A 30 -8.11 16.52 -2.50
N VAL A 31 -7.93 15.35 -1.90
CA VAL A 31 -7.93 14.03 -2.57
C VAL A 31 -9.02 13.16 -1.94
N ASP A 32 -9.55 12.18 -2.68
CA ASP A 32 -10.62 11.32 -2.17
C ASP A 32 -10.12 10.42 -1.06
N ILE A 33 -8.94 9.81 -1.23
CA ILE A 33 -8.35 8.90 -0.24
C ILE A 33 -6.88 9.25 -0.05
N PHE A 34 -6.46 9.46 1.21
CA PHE A 34 -5.07 9.59 1.55
C PHE A 34 -4.57 8.34 2.28
N TYR A 35 -3.42 7.80 1.87
CA TYR A 35 -2.89 6.53 2.36
C TYR A 35 -1.67 6.69 3.27
N SER A 36 -1.65 5.92 4.38
CA SER A 36 -0.38 5.49 4.96
C SER A 36 0.18 4.36 4.09
N HIS A 37 1.25 4.64 3.33
CA HIS A 37 1.79 3.73 2.31
C HIS A 37 2.32 2.42 2.89
N ARG A 38 2.86 2.44 4.11
CA ARG A 38 3.35 1.29 4.86
C ARG A 38 3.55 1.65 6.34
N PRO A 39 3.57 0.65 7.24
CA PRO A 39 3.87 0.90 8.64
C PRO A 39 5.27 1.47 8.80
N ASP A 40 5.44 2.41 9.73
CA ASP A 40 6.71 2.97 10.12
C ASP A 40 7.18 2.30 11.43
N PRO A 41 8.32 1.58 11.42
CA PRO A 41 8.82 0.93 12.63
C PRO A 41 9.36 1.90 13.68
N GLN A 42 9.59 3.16 13.33
CA GLN A 42 10.17 4.18 14.20
C GLN A 42 9.13 5.17 14.74
N THR A 43 7.93 5.21 14.16
CA THR A 43 6.86 6.11 14.57
C THR A 43 5.74 5.31 15.24
N PRO A 44 5.26 5.68 16.43
CA PRO A 44 4.10 5.07 17.05
C PRO A 44 2.88 5.10 16.10
N VAL A 45 2.12 4.01 16.07
CA VAL A 45 0.93 3.92 15.21
C VAL A 45 -0.09 5.00 15.53
N GLU A 46 -0.16 5.40 16.80
CA GLU A 46 -1.03 6.47 17.30
C GLU A 46 -0.72 7.81 16.63
N GLU A 47 0.57 8.13 16.45
CA GLU A 47 0.99 9.35 15.75
C GLU A 47 0.61 9.32 14.27
N THR A 48 0.89 8.20 13.60
CA THR A 48 0.57 8.01 12.18
C THR A 48 -0.94 8.09 11.93
N MET A 49 -1.73 7.35 12.70
CA MET A 49 -3.19 7.32 12.54
C MET A 49 -3.83 8.63 12.98
N GLY A 50 -3.31 9.26 14.04
CA GLY A 50 -3.74 10.59 14.47
C GLY A 50 -3.49 11.65 13.39
N ALA A 51 -2.38 11.57 12.66
CA ALA A 51 -2.13 12.45 11.51
C ALA A 51 -3.15 12.24 10.38
N LEU A 52 -3.50 11.00 10.07
CA LEU A 52 -4.54 10.69 9.08
C LEU A 52 -5.90 11.25 9.52
N ALA A 53 -6.24 11.10 10.80
CA ALA A 53 -7.50 11.62 11.34
C ALA A 53 -7.57 13.15 11.24
N ASP A 54 -6.46 13.86 11.48
CA ASP A 54 -6.44 15.32 11.33
C ASP A 54 -6.49 15.78 9.88
N ILE A 55 -5.94 15.02 8.95
CA ILE A 55 -6.09 15.25 7.50
C ILE A 55 -7.57 15.23 7.10
N VAL A 56 -8.33 14.25 7.63
CA VAL A 56 -9.78 14.18 7.40
C VAL A 56 -10.49 15.39 8.01
N ARG A 57 -10.18 15.76 9.26
CA ARG A 57 -10.78 16.92 9.94
C ARG A 57 -10.48 18.25 9.22
N GLN A 58 -9.32 18.35 8.55
CA GLN A 58 -8.96 19.50 7.73
C GLN A 58 -9.66 19.53 6.36
N GLY A 59 -10.44 18.51 6.03
CA GLY A 59 -11.12 18.41 4.74
C GLY A 59 -10.20 18.15 3.55
N LYS A 60 -8.93 17.78 3.80
CA LYS A 60 -7.94 17.49 2.74
C LYS A 60 -8.06 16.09 2.15
N ALA A 61 -8.73 15.19 2.85
CA ALA A 61 -9.13 13.86 2.35
C ALA A 61 -10.37 13.40 3.13
N PRO A 62 -11.52 13.13 2.49
CA PRO A 62 -12.69 12.59 3.18
C PRO A 62 -12.47 11.17 3.69
N TYR A 63 -11.56 10.41 3.09
CA TYR A 63 -11.28 9.03 3.47
C TYR A 63 -9.79 8.79 3.67
N VAL A 64 -9.50 7.80 4.52
CA VAL A 64 -8.12 7.31 4.72
C VAL A 64 -8.01 5.83 4.37
N GLY A 65 -6.83 5.44 3.92
CA GLY A 65 -6.46 4.07 3.66
C GLY A 65 -5.11 3.72 4.27
N ILE A 66 -4.84 2.44 4.37
CA ILE A 66 -3.54 1.91 4.78
C ILE A 66 -3.04 0.92 3.73
N SER A 67 -1.74 0.68 3.69
CA SER A 67 -1.15 -0.23 2.71
C SER A 67 0.04 -0.98 3.33
N ASN A 68 0.21 -2.24 2.97
CA ASN A 68 1.31 -3.10 3.43
C ASN A 68 1.38 -3.33 4.95
N TYR A 69 0.31 -3.13 5.69
CA TYR A 69 0.20 -3.49 7.10
C TYR A 69 -0.10 -4.99 7.21
N THR A 70 0.53 -5.68 8.16
CA THR A 70 0.13 -7.05 8.56
C THR A 70 -1.22 -7.03 9.25
N ALA A 71 -1.86 -8.18 9.45
CA ALA A 71 -3.13 -8.25 10.18
C ALA A 71 -3.05 -7.60 11.57
N GLY A 72 -2.07 -7.95 12.39
CA GLY A 72 -1.89 -7.35 13.72
C GLY A 72 -1.56 -5.85 13.71
N GLN A 73 -0.86 -5.36 12.69
CA GLN A 73 -0.63 -3.92 12.52
C GLN A 73 -1.89 -3.20 12.05
N THR A 74 -2.67 -3.85 11.18
CA THR A 74 -3.98 -3.34 10.72
C THR A 74 -4.94 -3.21 11.89
N GLU A 75 -5.07 -4.24 12.72
CA GLU A 75 -5.92 -4.22 13.92
C GLU A 75 -5.60 -3.03 14.84
N LYS A 76 -4.31 -2.82 15.14
CA LYS A 76 -3.86 -1.67 15.94
C LYS A 76 -4.19 -0.33 15.28
N ALA A 77 -3.94 -0.20 13.97
CA ALA A 77 -4.24 1.02 13.23
C ALA A 77 -5.75 1.33 13.23
N LEU A 78 -6.59 0.32 13.02
CA LEU A 78 -8.05 0.46 13.04
C LEU A 78 -8.56 0.85 14.43
N ALA A 79 -8.00 0.30 15.51
CA ALA A 79 -8.36 0.68 16.89
C ALA A 79 -8.13 2.18 17.11
N VAL A 80 -6.96 2.70 16.75
CA VAL A 80 -6.64 4.13 16.89
C VAL A 80 -7.54 5.01 16.02
N LEU A 81 -7.78 4.64 14.77
CA LEU A 81 -8.70 5.40 13.90
C LEU A 81 -10.13 5.42 14.44
N LYS A 82 -10.58 4.32 15.06
CA LYS A 82 -11.90 4.23 15.71
C LYS A 82 -12.01 5.18 16.90
N GLU A 83 -10.97 5.31 17.72
CA GLU A 83 -10.92 6.30 18.81
C GLU A 83 -11.05 7.73 18.28
N HIS A 84 -10.44 8.00 17.14
CA HIS A 84 -10.55 9.29 16.43
C HIS A 84 -11.89 9.47 15.69
N ARG A 85 -12.75 8.45 15.62
CA ARG A 85 -14.01 8.42 14.85
C ARG A 85 -13.80 8.64 13.35
N VAL A 86 -12.69 8.16 12.83
CA VAL A 86 -12.36 8.19 11.41
C VAL A 86 -12.28 6.75 10.91
N PRO A 87 -13.20 6.29 10.05
CA PRO A 87 -13.15 4.94 9.50
C PRO A 87 -12.00 4.80 8.49
N CYS A 88 -11.31 3.66 8.54
CA CYS A 88 -10.43 3.25 7.47
C CYS A 88 -11.28 2.70 6.30
N LEU A 89 -11.22 3.36 5.15
CA LEU A 89 -12.03 2.94 4.00
C LEU A 89 -11.49 1.66 3.36
N ILE A 90 -10.16 1.57 3.23
CA ILE A 90 -9.55 0.58 2.34
C ILE A 90 -8.13 0.22 2.78
N HIS A 91 -7.77 -1.05 2.60
CA HIS A 91 -6.40 -1.56 2.72
C HIS A 91 -5.86 -1.95 1.36
N GLN A 92 -4.70 -1.43 0.96
CA GLN A 92 -4.02 -1.84 -0.26
C GLN A 92 -2.92 -2.86 0.08
N ALA A 93 -3.03 -4.06 -0.49
CA ALA A 93 -2.08 -5.15 -0.25
C ALA A 93 -1.56 -5.76 -1.55
N ARG A 94 -0.35 -6.33 -1.49
CA ARG A 94 0.12 -7.19 -2.57
C ARG A 94 -0.67 -8.48 -2.56
N TYR A 95 -1.37 -8.75 -3.66
CA TYR A 95 -2.19 -9.94 -3.77
C TYR A 95 -2.30 -10.39 -5.23
N SER A 96 -2.07 -11.67 -5.47
CA SER A 96 -2.18 -12.30 -6.79
C SER A 96 -2.29 -13.81 -6.62
N MET A 97 -2.54 -14.55 -7.69
CA MET A 97 -2.53 -16.03 -7.66
C MET A 97 -1.17 -16.60 -7.22
N LEU A 98 -0.06 -15.85 -7.40
CA LEU A 98 1.28 -16.25 -6.96
C LEU A 98 1.67 -15.72 -5.57
N ASP A 99 0.89 -14.82 -4.98
CA ASP A 99 1.14 -14.25 -3.65
C ASP A 99 -0.17 -14.16 -2.86
N ARG A 100 -0.43 -15.20 -2.09
CA ARG A 100 -1.69 -15.39 -1.35
C ARG A 100 -1.53 -15.25 0.18
N ARG A 101 -0.43 -14.63 0.63
CA ARG A 101 -0.06 -14.53 2.04
C ARG A 101 -1.08 -13.86 2.94
N ILE A 102 -1.94 -13.01 2.37
CA ILE A 102 -2.93 -12.23 3.14
C ILE A 102 -4.23 -13.00 3.41
N GLU A 103 -4.43 -14.17 2.81
CA GLU A 103 -5.68 -14.93 2.92
C GLU A 103 -5.95 -15.50 4.32
N PRO A 104 -4.94 -16.01 5.05
CA PRO A 104 -5.20 -16.66 6.33
C PRO A 104 -5.67 -15.70 7.44
N ASP A 105 -5.20 -14.45 7.43
CA ASP A 105 -5.36 -13.53 8.55
C ASP A 105 -5.88 -12.14 8.16
N LEU A 106 -5.27 -11.49 7.17
CA LEU A 106 -5.62 -10.12 6.81
C LEU A 106 -7.00 -10.02 6.15
N LEU A 107 -7.32 -10.89 5.18
CA LEU A 107 -8.63 -10.82 4.51
C LEU A 107 -9.81 -11.08 5.47
N PRO A 108 -9.76 -12.09 6.38
CA PRO A 108 -10.77 -12.25 7.40
C PRO A 108 -10.93 -11.03 8.30
N LEU A 109 -9.83 -10.43 8.76
CA LEU A 109 -9.85 -9.22 9.58
C LEU A 109 -10.52 -8.05 8.84
N LEU A 110 -10.11 -7.76 7.60
CA LEU A 110 -10.70 -6.69 6.81
C LEU A 110 -12.21 -6.87 6.60
N LYS A 111 -12.64 -8.11 6.35
CA LYS A 111 -14.07 -8.44 6.24
C LYS A 111 -14.81 -8.20 7.54
N GLN A 112 -14.25 -8.60 8.67
CA GLN A 112 -14.83 -8.39 10.00
C GLN A 112 -14.97 -6.90 10.33
N GLU A 113 -13.96 -6.11 10.02
CA GLU A 113 -13.89 -4.67 10.31
C GLU A 113 -14.60 -3.80 9.24
N GLY A 114 -15.15 -4.40 8.18
CA GLY A 114 -15.83 -3.67 7.12
C GLY A 114 -14.90 -2.80 6.27
N VAL A 115 -13.61 -3.14 6.19
CA VAL A 115 -12.59 -2.40 5.43
C VAL A 115 -12.47 -3.00 4.03
N GLY A 116 -12.54 -2.18 2.99
CA GLY A 116 -12.32 -2.61 1.61
C GLY A 116 -10.88 -3.08 1.37
N MET A 117 -10.68 -3.93 0.35
CA MET A 117 -9.36 -4.37 -0.06
C MET A 117 -9.13 -4.09 -1.55
N ILE A 118 -7.97 -3.53 -1.88
CA ILE A 118 -7.49 -3.37 -3.24
C ILE A 118 -6.13 -4.04 -3.41
N ALA A 119 -5.97 -4.82 -4.48
CA ALA A 119 -4.72 -5.51 -4.77
C ALA A 119 -3.77 -4.64 -5.59
N PHE A 120 -2.50 -4.56 -5.19
CA PHE A 120 -1.46 -4.13 -6.10
C PHE A 120 -0.69 -5.34 -6.66
N SER A 121 -0.15 -5.18 -7.86
CA SER A 121 0.50 -6.25 -8.63
C SER A 121 -0.37 -7.51 -8.83
N PRO A 122 -1.66 -7.40 -9.21
CA PRO A 122 -2.54 -8.56 -9.36
C PRO A 122 -2.05 -9.53 -10.45
N LEU A 123 -1.32 -9.04 -11.45
CA LEU A 123 -0.67 -9.85 -12.47
C LEU A 123 0.79 -10.24 -12.11
N ALA A 124 1.18 -10.14 -10.82
CA ALA A 124 2.53 -10.47 -10.36
C ALA A 124 3.63 -9.82 -11.24
N GLN A 125 3.47 -8.52 -11.54
CA GLN A 125 4.36 -7.74 -12.42
C GLN A 125 4.42 -8.24 -13.88
N GLY A 126 3.40 -8.94 -14.32
CA GLY A 126 3.27 -9.51 -15.66
C GLY A 126 3.63 -11.00 -15.73
N MET A 127 4.04 -11.63 -14.63
CA MET A 127 4.31 -13.07 -14.61
C MET A 127 3.05 -13.93 -14.82
N LEU A 128 1.87 -13.43 -14.46
CA LEU A 128 0.58 -14.09 -14.69
C LEU A 128 0.01 -13.81 -16.09
N THR A 129 0.87 -13.48 -17.04
CA THR A 129 0.55 -13.37 -18.46
C THR A 129 1.38 -14.37 -19.26
N ASP A 130 1.10 -14.51 -20.55
CA ASP A 130 1.86 -15.35 -21.48
C ASP A 130 3.30 -14.84 -21.74
N LYS A 131 3.62 -13.62 -21.32
CA LYS A 131 4.85 -12.89 -21.63
C LYS A 131 6.14 -13.66 -21.31
N TYR A 132 6.13 -14.45 -20.23
CA TYR A 132 7.34 -15.16 -19.74
C TYR A 132 7.29 -16.67 -19.96
N LEU A 133 6.26 -17.20 -20.61
CA LEU A 133 6.10 -18.65 -20.82
C LEU A 133 7.22 -19.28 -21.66
N ASN A 134 7.80 -18.51 -22.59
CA ASN A 134 8.85 -18.95 -23.51
C ASN A 134 10.21 -18.27 -23.24
N GLY A 135 10.44 -17.80 -22.01
CA GLY A 135 11.65 -17.12 -21.63
C GLY A 135 11.43 -15.64 -21.28
N ILE A 136 12.50 -14.88 -21.09
CA ILE A 136 12.45 -13.46 -20.71
C ILE A 136 12.70 -12.60 -21.94
N PRO A 137 11.66 -11.91 -22.49
CA PRO A 137 11.86 -11.02 -23.64
C PRO A 137 12.74 -9.80 -23.28
N ASP A 138 13.57 -9.35 -24.20
CA ASP A 138 14.51 -8.23 -23.99
C ASP A 138 13.82 -6.90 -23.65
N ASN A 139 12.60 -6.69 -24.13
CA ASN A 139 11.78 -5.50 -23.82
C ASN A 139 10.92 -5.65 -22.56
N SER A 140 11.12 -6.72 -21.77
CA SER A 140 10.34 -7.00 -20.56
C SER A 140 10.88 -6.29 -19.32
N ARG A 141 10.06 -6.24 -18.25
CA ARG A 141 10.49 -5.71 -16.95
C ARG A 141 11.64 -6.51 -16.35
N ALA A 142 11.62 -7.84 -16.49
CA ALA A 142 12.65 -8.72 -15.97
C ALA A 142 13.99 -8.64 -16.73
N ALA A 143 14.00 -8.08 -17.93
CA ALA A 143 15.23 -7.81 -18.68
C ALA A 143 15.95 -6.52 -18.25
N LYS A 144 15.25 -5.61 -17.53
CA LYS A 144 15.80 -4.32 -17.09
C LYS A 144 16.42 -4.45 -15.70
N SER A 145 17.68 -4.06 -15.53
CA SER A 145 18.39 -4.08 -14.25
C SER A 145 17.77 -3.16 -13.18
N THR A 146 17.05 -2.12 -13.60
CA THR A 146 16.36 -1.15 -12.71
C THR A 146 14.90 -1.51 -12.42
N GLY A 147 14.40 -2.63 -12.94
CA GLY A 147 13.02 -3.08 -12.76
C GLY A 147 12.79 -3.67 -11.36
N HIS A 148 11.55 -3.61 -10.87
CA HIS A 148 11.17 -4.30 -9.63
C HIS A 148 11.07 -5.83 -9.79
N LEU A 149 10.83 -6.33 -11.00
CA LEU A 149 10.90 -7.75 -11.33
C LEU A 149 12.31 -8.05 -11.82
N GLN A 150 13.06 -8.80 -11.05
CA GLN A 150 14.40 -9.22 -11.41
C GLN A 150 14.36 -10.56 -12.19
N ARG A 151 15.36 -10.79 -13.04
CA ARG A 151 15.47 -11.98 -13.89
C ARG A 151 15.41 -13.28 -13.08
N GLU A 152 16.03 -13.31 -11.90
CA GLU A 152 16.12 -14.45 -11.00
C GLU A 152 14.76 -14.79 -10.35
N GLN A 153 13.82 -13.86 -10.37
CA GLN A 153 12.46 -14.07 -9.83
C GLN A 153 11.54 -14.79 -10.82
N VAL A 154 11.92 -14.85 -12.10
CA VAL A 154 11.21 -15.59 -13.16
C VAL A 154 11.71 -17.02 -13.16
N THR A 155 11.25 -17.82 -12.20
CA THR A 155 11.66 -19.21 -12.04
C THR A 155 10.77 -20.17 -12.82
N GLU A 156 11.32 -21.33 -13.22
CA GLU A 156 10.54 -22.37 -13.90
C GLU A 156 9.34 -22.85 -13.06
N GLU A 157 9.51 -22.97 -11.73
CA GLU A 157 8.42 -23.29 -10.81
C GLU A 157 7.24 -22.34 -10.95
N LYS A 158 7.51 -21.01 -10.98
CA LYS A 158 6.45 -20.01 -11.13
C LYS A 158 5.83 -20.05 -12.52
N ILE A 159 6.64 -20.25 -13.55
CA ILE A 159 6.12 -20.36 -14.93
C ILE A 159 5.23 -21.59 -15.07
N ASN A 160 5.58 -22.71 -14.47
CA ASN A 160 4.74 -23.91 -14.48
C ASN A 160 3.39 -23.72 -13.75
N LYS A 161 3.33 -22.83 -12.75
CA LYS A 161 2.04 -22.44 -12.12
C LYS A 161 1.17 -21.53 -12.99
N VAL A 162 1.73 -20.93 -14.02
CA VAL A 162 1.02 -20.03 -14.95
C VAL A 162 0.52 -20.77 -16.18
N ARG A 163 1.15 -21.88 -16.56
CA ARG A 163 0.70 -22.80 -17.64
C ARG A 163 -0.55 -23.56 -17.23
#